data_8aecee42cfb91fc2b2ba9acc8b758392
#
_entry.id   8aecee42cfb91fc2b2ba9acc8b758392
#
_cell.length_a   1.000
_cell.length_b   1.000
_cell.length_c   1.000
_cell.angle_alpha   90.00
_cell.angle_beta   90.00
_cell.angle_gamma   90.00
#
_symmetry.space_group_name_H-M   'P 1'
#
loop_
_entity.id
_entity.type
_entity.pdbx_description
1 polymer ?
#
loop_
_entity_poly.entity_id
_entity_poly.type
_entity_poly.pdbx_seq_one_letter_code
_entity_poly.pdbx_strand_id
1 'polypeptide(L)'
;ATGELKSQEGAGPNAYRQIVGQASGPQFESRSDVEAYHRLGATCVNMTIGGEARCMSEKEPPHVGLLLSSNWAAGKDPSDALAPVDHHSVEALAASMRARVWAAILGIADSIQNG
;
A
#
# COMPACT_ATOMS: atom_id res chain seq x y z
N ALA A 1 -5.48 -6.96 17.19
CA ALA A 1 -6.30 -6.15 16.30
C ALA A 1 -6.66 -6.99 15.09
N THR A 2 -7.88 -7.41 15.03
CA THR A 2 -8.46 -7.97 13.83
C THR A 2 -8.44 -6.89 12.77
N GLY A 3 -7.59 -7.04 11.77
CA GLY A 3 -7.58 -6.13 10.62
C GLY A 3 -8.73 -6.46 9.71
N GLU A 4 -9.92 -6.26 10.19
CA GLU A 4 -11.04 -6.06 9.33
C GLU A 4 -10.76 -4.81 8.50
N LEU A 5 -10.87 -4.93 7.19
CA LEU A 5 -11.16 -3.80 6.35
C LEU A 5 -12.44 -3.18 6.90
N LYS A 6 -12.31 -2.28 7.85
CA LYS A 6 -13.47 -1.52 8.32
C LYS A 6 -13.95 -0.74 7.11
N SER A 7 -15.06 -1.18 6.55
CA SER A 7 -15.85 -0.29 5.74
C SER A 7 -16.10 0.94 6.59
N GLN A 8 -15.56 2.08 6.21
CA GLN A 8 -15.99 3.33 6.80
C GLN A 8 -17.44 3.50 6.37
N GLU A 9 -18.37 3.25 7.27
CA GLU A 9 -19.77 3.55 7.05
C GLU A 9 -19.87 5.01 6.59
N GLY A 10 -20.46 5.23 5.42
CA GLY A 10 -20.55 6.53 4.79
C GLY A 10 -19.41 6.90 3.85
N ALA A 11 -18.38 6.06 3.70
CA ALA A 11 -17.36 6.27 2.69
C ALA A 11 -17.90 5.89 1.30
N GLY A 12 -17.82 6.81 0.35
CA GLY A 12 -18.25 6.55 -1.03
C GLY A 12 -17.43 5.44 -1.71
N PRO A 13 -17.81 5.03 -2.92
CA PRO A 13 -17.18 3.90 -3.63
C PRO A 13 -15.67 4.06 -3.87
N ASN A 14 -15.12 5.23 -3.67
CA ASN A 14 -13.70 5.53 -3.84
C ASN A 14 -12.91 5.59 -2.52
N ALA A 15 -13.53 5.31 -1.38
CA ALA A 15 -12.89 5.44 -0.06
C ALA A 15 -11.66 4.54 0.14
N TYR A 16 -11.57 3.45 -0.62
CA TYR A 16 -10.45 2.51 -0.57
C TYR A 16 -9.45 2.67 -1.71
N ARG A 17 -9.71 3.60 -2.62
CA ARG A 17 -8.77 3.86 -3.70
C ARG A 17 -7.57 4.62 -3.18
N GLN A 18 -6.40 4.06 -3.43
CA GLN A 18 -5.14 4.71 -3.11
C GLN A 18 -4.50 5.25 -4.39
N ILE A 19 -3.83 6.38 -4.26
CA ILE A 19 -2.99 6.94 -5.31
C ILE A 19 -1.55 6.60 -4.93
N VAL A 20 -0.93 5.72 -5.69
CA VAL A 20 0.41 5.22 -5.40
C VAL A 20 1.45 6.08 -6.07
N GLY A 21 2.34 6.68 -5.28
CA GLY A 21 3.58 7.24 -5.77
C GLY A 21 4.58 6.12 -6.04
N GLN A 22 4.97 5.93 -7.30
CA GLN A 22 5.98 4.93 -7.65
C GLN A 22 7.37 5.50 -7.40
N ALA A 23 8.05 4.98 -6.40
CA ALA A 23 9.45 5.30 -6.10
C ALA A 23 10.40 4.34 -6.83
N SER A 24 11.61 4.79 -7.09
CA SER A 24 12.59 3.99 -7.84
C SER A 24 13.30 2.95 -6.97
N GLY A 25 13.42 3.17 -5.66
CA GLY A 25 14.29 2.35 -4.81
C GLY A 25 15.77 2.45 -5.22
N PRO A 26 16.64 1.62 -4.68
CA PRO A 26 16.41 0.65 -3.61
C PRO A 26 16.33 1.25 -2.19
N GLN A 27 16.65 2.52 -2.06
CA GLN A 27 16.60 3.23 -0.76
C GLN A 27 15.19 3.75 -0.48
N PHE A 28 14.83 3.84 0.79
CA PHE A 28 13.63 4.54 1.21
C PHE A 28 13.68 6.01 0.81
N GLU A 29 12.52 6.57 0.53
CA GLU A 29 12.35 7.94 0.13
C GLU A 29 12.79 8.90 1.27
N SER A 30 13.42 10.01 0.88
CA SER A 30 13.67 11.12 1.80
C SER A 30 12.35 11.83 2.14
N ARG A 31 12.38 12.69 3.15
CA ARG A 31 11.23 13.54 3.47
C ARG A 31 10.83 14.44 2.31
N SER A 32 11.79 14.96 1.58
CA SER A 32 11.54 15.80 0.42
C SER A 32 10.86 15.02 -0.70
N ASP A 33 11.26 13.78 -0.92
CA ASP A 33 10.63 12.90 -1.90
C ASP A 33 9.18 12.60 -1.48
N VAL A 34 8.95 12.26 -0.23
CA VAL A 34 7.61 11.99 0.32
C VAL A 34 6.70 13.20 0.18
N GLU A 35 7.22 14.39 0.49
CA GLU A 35 6.46 15.63 0.35
C GLU A 35 6.11 15.92 -1.11
N ALA A 36 7.02 15.65 -2.04
CA ALA A 36 6.78 15.81 -3.48
C ALA A 36 5.66 14.86 -3.95
N TYR A 37 5.70 13.58 -3.57
CA TYR A 37 4.63 12.63 -3.87
C TYR A 37 3.30 13.06 -3.27
N HIS A 38 3.30 13.53 -2.03
CA HIS A 38 2.09 14.01 -1.37
C HIS A 38 1.46 15.20 -2.11
N ARG A 39 2.26 16.17 -2.53
CA ARG A 39 1.80 17.33 -3.32
C ARG A 39 1.24 16.93 -4.69
N LEU A 40 1.71 15.83 -5.26
CA LEU A 40 1.16 15.25 -6.48
C LEU A 40 -0.13 14.45 -6.25
N GLY A 41 -0.58 14.35 -5.01
CA GLY A 41 -1.81 13.66 -4.64
C GLY A 41 -1.62 12.19 -4.24
N ALA A 42 -0.39 11.69 -4.12
CA ALA A 42 -0.15 10.33 -3.66
C ALA A 42 -0.57 10.16 -2.20
N THR A 43 -1.21 9.05 -1.91
CA THR A 43 -1.64 8.67 -0.56
C THR A 43 -0.73 7.61 0.07
N CYS A 44 0.04 6.94 -0.75
CA CYS A 44 1.07 5.98 -0.34
C CYS A 44 2.19 5.94 -1.37
N VAL A 45 3.33 5.37 -0.99
CA VAL A 45 4.49 5.16 -1.86
C VAL A 45 4.84 3.69 -1.91
N ASN A 46 5.29 3.22 -3.06
CA ASN A 46 5.69 1.84 -3.28
C ASN A 46 6.76 1.79 -4.39
N MET A 47 7.63 0.79 -4.35
CA MET A 47 8.76 0.68 -5.29
C MET A 47 8.50 -0.27 -6.46
N THR A 48 7.41 -1.03 -6.47
CA THR A 48 7.21 -2.14 -7.41
C THR A 48 5.90 -2.09 -8.18
N ILE A 49 4.80 -1.80 -7.52
CA ILE A 49 3.44 -1.97 -8.06
C ILE A 49 3.17 -1.13 -9.33
N GLY A 50 3.82 0.03 -9.47
CA GLY A 50 3.64 0.88 -10.65
C GLY A 50 4.18 0.24 -11.92
N GLY A 51 5.34 -0.42 -11.83
CA GLY A 51 5.91 -1.20 -12.94
C GLY A 51 5.05 -2.40 -13.29
N GLU A 52 4.62 -3.15 -12.29
CA GLU A 52 3.71 -4.29 -12.45
C GLU A 52 2.38 -3.88 -13.09
N ALA A 53 1.76 -2.80 -12.61
CA ALA A 53 0.51 -2.29 -13.16
C ALA A 53 0.66 -1.86 -14.62
N ARG A 54 1.79 -1.28 -14.99
CA ARG A 54 2.07 -0.91 -16.39
C ARG A 54 2.14 -2.15 -17.28
N CYS A 55 2.89 -3.17 -16.87
CA CYS A 55 2.97 -4.44 -17.60
C CYS A 55 1.61 -5.13 -17.73
N MET A 56 0.79 -5.08 -16.70
CA MET A 56 -0.56 -5.64 -16.72
C MET A 56 -1.48 -4.85 -17.66
N SER A 57 -1.37 -3.54 -17.69
CA SER A 57 -2.19 -2.68 -18.55
C SER A 57 -1.91 -2.91 -20.04
N GLU A 58 -0.68 -3.23 -20.41
CA GLU A 58 -0.32 -3.56 -21.81
C GLU A 58 -0.99 -4.84 -22.30
N LYS A 59 -1.32 -5.75 -21.39
CA LYS A 59 -1.97 -7.04 -21.71
C LYS A 59 -3.48 -7.00 -21.51
N GLU A 60 -4.01 -5.90 -21.03
CA GLU A 60 -5.43 -5.65 -20.79
C GLU A 60 -6.18 -6.60 -19.83
N PRO A 61 -5.54 -7.45 -19.00
CA PRO A 61 -6.30 -8.22 -18.03
C PRO A 61 -6.84 -7.32 -16.92
N PRO A 62 -8.06 -7.52 -16.47
CA PRO A 62 -8.55 -6.88 -15.25
C PRO A 62 -7.65 -7.24 -14.08
N HIS A 63 -7.21 -6.25 -13.31
CA HIS A 63 -6.35 -6.47 -12.14
C HIS A 63 -6.66 -5.50 -11.01
N VAL A 64 -6.30 -5.90 -9.81
CA VAL A 64 -6.41 -5.09 -8.59
C VAL A 64 -5.13 -5.21 -7.80
N GLY A 65 -4.66 -4.10 -7.23
CA GLY A 65 -3.51 -4.07 -6.35
C GLY A 65 -3.93 -4.15 -4.89
N LEU A 66 -3.34 -5.09 -4.15
CA LEU A 66 -3.46 -5.16 -2.71
C LEU A 66 -2.17 -4.63 -2.08
N LEU A 67 -2.28 -3.50 -1.39
CA LEU A 67 -1.13 -2.88 -0.73
C LEU A 67 -1.14 -3.17 0.76
N LEU A 68 0.01 -3.57 1.27
CA LEU A 68 0.26 -3.74 2.69
C LEU A 68 0.97 -2.50 3.21
N SER A 69 0.30 -1.74 4.07
CA SER A 69 0.93 -0.62 4.76
C SER A 69 1.81 -1.15 5.88
N SER A 70 3.12 -1.07 5.70
CA SER A 70 4.11 -1.60 6.63
C SER A 70 4.74 -0.55 7.55
N ASN A 71 4.69 0.71 7.17
CA ASN A 71 5.33 1.81 7.91
C ASN A 71 4.78 3.17 7.47
N TRP A 72 5.00 4.16 8.29
CA TRP A 72 4.85 5.54 7.87
C TRP A 72 5.98 5.92 6.91
N ALA A 73 5.65 6.70 5.90
CA ALA A 73 6.68 7.31 5.06
C ALA A 73 7.47 8.36 5.84
N ALA A 74 8.69 8.64 5.43
CA ALA A 74 9.59 9.56 6.12
C ALA A 74 8.92 10.92 6.38
N GLY A 75 8.95 11.35 7.63
CA GLY A 75 8.34 12.61 8.08
C GLY A 75 6.83 12.58 8.29
N LYS A 76 6.17 11.43 8.12
CA LYS A 76 4.70 11.31 8.22
C LYS A 76 4.22 10.57 9.47
N ASP A 77 5.12 10.02 10.28
CA ASP A 77 4.74 9.40 11.55
C ASP A 77 4.16 10.47 12.50
N PRO A 78 2.89 10.35 12.91
CA PRO A 78 2.27 11.35 13.78
C PRO A 78 2.84 11.38 15.19
N SER A 79 3.52 10.33 15.63
CA SER A 79 4.16 10.26 16.94
C SER A 79 5.60 10.77 16.93
N ASP A 80 6.31 10.63 15.82
CA ASP A 80 7.70 11.08 15.66
C ASP A 80 8.03 11.35 14.18
N ALA A 81 7.96 12.61 13.79
CA ALA A 81 8.31 13.04 12.43
C ALA A 81 9.79 12.82 12.06
N LEU A 82 10.64 12.52 13.03
CA LEU A 82 12.06 12.21 12.84
C LEU A 82 12.35 10.72 12.84
N ALA A 83 11.34 9.88 13.07
CA ALA A 83 11.50 8.43 13.10
C ALA A 83 12.13 7.91 11.81
N PRO A 84 13.20 7.10 11.90
CA PRO A 84 13.81 6.49 10.74
C PRO A 84 12.89 5.39 10.17
N VAL A 85 12.91 5.21 8.86
CA VAL A 85 12.32 4.04 8.22
C VAL A 85 13.40 2.95 8.21
N ASP A 86 13.09 1.81 8.84
CA ASP A 86 14.03 0.72 9.07
C ASP A 86 13.54 -0.59 8.44
N HIS A 87 14.40 -1.26 7.67
CA HIS A 87 14.10 -2.51 7.01
C HIS A 87 13.67 -3.64 7.96
N HIS A 88 14.31 -3.76 9.12
CA HIS A 88 13.97 -4.80 10.10
C HIS A 88 12.55 -4.64 10.64
N SER A 89 12.14 -3.42 10.93
CA SER A 89 10.78 -3.11 11.38
C SER A 89 9.74 -3.43 10.29
N VAL A 90 10.04 -3.11 9.05
CA VAL A 90 9.18 -3.41 7.90
C VAL A 90 9.03 -4.92 7.70
N GLU A 91 10.14 -5.67 7.73
CA GLU A 91 10.12 -7.12 7.59
C GLU A 91 9.37 -7.81 8.74
N ALA A 92 9.58 -7.37 9.97
CA ALA A 92 8.89 -7.92 11.14
C ALA A 92 7.37 -7.70 11.06
N LEU A 93 6.94 -6.53 10.63
CA LEU A 93 5.53 -6.24 10.44
C LEU A 93 4.94 -7.07 9.30
N ALA A 94 5.62 -7.17 8.18
CA ALA A 94 5.19 -7.98 7.05
C ALA A 94 5.02 -9.45 7.44
N ALA A 95 5.95 -10.00 8.20
CA ALA A 95 5.86 -11.36 8.72
C ALA A 95 4.65 -11.55 9.64
N SER A 96 4.36 -10.59 10.53
CA SER A 96 3.22 -10.65 11.45
C SER A 96 1.86 -10.55 10.73
N MET A 97 1.83 -9.97 9.54
CA MET A 97 0.60 -9.77 8.76
C MET A 97 0.36 -10.85 7.71
N ARG A 98 1.26 -11.80 7.56
CA ARG A 98 1.20 -12.83 6.50
C ARG A 98 -0.14 -13.56 6.43
N ALA A 99 -0.65 -14.05 7.56
CA ALA A 99 -1.91 -14.78 7.61
C ALA A 99 -3.11 -13.93 7.17
N ARG A 100 -3.12 -12.64 7.54
CA ARG A 100 -4.17 -11.70 7.16
C ARG A 100 -4.14 -11.35 5.68
N VAL A 101 -2.95 -11.14 5.15
CA VAL A 101 -2.77 -10.89 3.71
C VAL A 101 -3.23 -12.11 2.90
N TRP A 102 -2.86 -13.31 3.34
CA TRP A 102 -3.28 -14.55 2.68
C TRP A 102 -4.80 -14.73 2.72
N ALA A 103 -5.43 -14.48 3.86
CA ALA A 103 -6.88 -14.52 3.99
C ALA A 103 -7.58 -13.50 3.06
N ALA A 104 -7.04 -12.29 2.93
CA ALA A 104 -7.55 -11.27 2.03
C ALA A 104 -7.45 -11.71 0.56
N ILE A 105 -6.33 -12.30 0.15
CA ILE A 105 -6.13 -12.83 -1.21
C ILE A 105 -7.15 -13.92 -1.51
N LEU A 106 -7.34 -14.87 -0.60
CA LEU A 106 -8.32 -15.95 -0.76
C LEU A 106 -9.75 -15.41 -0.83
N GLY A 107 -10.09 -14.41 -0.02
CA GLY A 107 -11.40 -13.75 -0.05
C GLY A 107 -11.67 -13.05 -1.36
N ILE A 108 -10.69 -12.36 -1.92
CA ILE A 108 -10.81 -11.70 -3.23
C ILE A 108 -10.98 -12.75 -4.34
N ALA A 109 -10.18 -13.82 -4.32
CA ALA A 109 -10.27 -14.90 -5.32
C ALA A 109 -11.64 -15.59 -5.27
N ASP A 110 -12.17 -15.88 -4.07
CA ASP A 110 -13.50 -16.44 -3.89
C ASP A 110 -14.60 -15.52 -4.43
N SER A 111 -14.50 -14.24 -4.14
CA SER A 111 -15.42 -13.21 -4.63
C SER A 111 -15.46 -13.14 -6.17
N ILE A 112 -14.31 -13.29 -6.82
CA ILE A 112 -14.22 -13.30 -8.30
C ILE A 112 -14.86 -14.56 -8.88
N GLN A 113 -14.66 -15.73 -8.26
CA GLN A 113 -15.19 -17.01 -8.75
C GLN A 113 -16.70 -17.15 -8.53
N ASN A 114 -17.24 -16.59 -7.46
CA ASN A 114 -18.63 -16.75 -7.03
C ASN A 114 -19.47 -15.48 -7.19
N GLY A 115 -18.88 -14.46 -7.76
CA GLY A 115 -19.52 -13.15 -7.95
C GLY A 115 -20.27 -12.95 -9.25
#